data_caefff82d99fba4f827095315bd9c05a
#
_entry.id   caefff82d99fba4f827095315bd9c05a
#
_cell.length_a   1.000
_cell.length_b   1.000
_cell.length_c   1.000
_cell.angle_alpha   90.00
_cell.angle_beta   90.00
_cell.angle_gamma   90.00
#
_symmetry.space_group_name_H-M   'P 1'
#
loop_
_entity.id
_entity.type
_entity.pdbx_description
1 polymer ?
#
loop_
_entity_poly.entity_id
_entity_poly.type
_entity_poly.pdbx_seq_one_letter_code
_entity_poly.pdbx_strand_id
1 'polypeptide(L)'
;MVRNGLIEKTDVAILGDKIERVAADIQPADNDKVYDCTGLTIMSGLVDLHVHLREPGFSAKETIATGTAAAAHGGFTTVCSMPN
;
A
#
# COMPACT_ATOMS: atom_id res chain seq x y z
N MET A 1 3.13 -9.61 -9.90
CA MET A 1 2.54 -9.69 -8.55
C MET A 1 3.21 -10.78 -7.75
N VAL A 2 3.52 -10.52 -6.49
CA VAL A 2 4.03 -11.55 -5.56
C VAL A 2 2.84 -12.23 -4.89
N ARG A 3 2.71 -13.54 -5.04
CA ARG A 3 1.62 -14.32 -4.48
C ARG A 3 2.12 -15.74 -4.18
N ASN A 4 1.84 -16.24 -2.97
CA ASN A 4 2.27 -17.58 -2.52
C ASN A 4 3.78 -17.83 -2.70
N GLY A 5 4.61 -16.81 -2.46
CA GLY A 5 6.06 -16.90 -2.61
C GLY A 5 6.58 -16.91 -4.05
N LEU A 6 5.70 -16.72 -5.04
CA LEU A 6 6.04 -16.68 -6.45
C LEU A 6 5.77 -15.29 -7.04
N ILE A 7 6.54 -14.92 -8.07
CA ILE A 7 6.32 -13.72 -8.86
C ILE A 7 5.60 -14.12 -10.14
N GLU A 8 4.41 -13.57 -10.35
CA GLU A 8 3.59 -13.84 -11.53
C GLU A 8 3.40 -12.54 -12.33
N LYS A 9 3.48 -12.65 -13.65
CA LYS A 9 3.05 -11.56 -14.54
C LYS A 9 1.54 -11.60 -14.64
N THR A 10 0.89 -10.54 -14.18
CA THR A 10 -0.58 -10.51 -14.05
C THR A 10 -1.10 -9.09 -14.00
N ASP A 11 -2.38 -8.92 -14.33
CA ASP A 11 -3.13 -7.70 -14.09
C ASP A 11 -3.98 -7.85 -12.82
N VAL A 12 -4.31 -6.72 -12.21
CA VAL A 12 -5.13 -6.66 -11.01
C VAL A 12 -6.26 -5.65 -11.23
N ALA A 13 -7.50 -6.08 -11.07
CA ALA A 13 -8.67 -5.21 -11.06
C ALA A 13 -9.12 -4.94 -9.63
N ILE A 14 -9.36 -3.67 -9.34
CA ILE A 14 -9.81 -3.19 -8.03
C ILE A 14 -11.17 -2.55 -8.18
N LEU A 15 -12.11 -2.93 -7.32
CA LEU A 15 -13.42 -2.31 -7.21
C LEU A 15 -13.62 -1.79 -5.78
N GLY A 16 -13.69 -0.47 -5.66
CA GLY A 16 -13.73 0.16 -4.35
C GLY A 16 -12.43 -0.09 -3.57
N ASP A 17 -12.54 -0.76 -2.46
CA ASP A 17 -11.42 -1.09 -1.57
C ASP A 17 -11.01 -2.58 -1.64
N LYS A 18 -11.50 -3.30 -2.64
CA LYS A 18 -11.27 -4.74 -2.77
C LYS A 18 -10.62 -5.10 -4.10
N ILE A 19 -9.77 -6.12 -4.05
CA ILE A 19 -9.29 -6.78 -5.26
C ILE A 19 -10.46 -7.61 -5.81
N GLU A 20 -10.92 -7.23 -7.00
CA GLU A 20 -12.02 -7.92 -7.66
C GLU A 20 -11.54 -9.12 -8.46
N ARG A 21 -10.42 -8.96 -9.17
CA ARG A 21 -9.90 -10.02 -10.04
C ARG A 21 -8.39 -9.90 -10.23
N VAL A 22 -7.74 -11.04 -10.33
CA VAL A 22 -6.33 -11.19 -10.72
C VAL A 22 -6.28 -12.16 -11.89
N ALA A 23 -5.78 -11.71 -13.02
CA ALA A 23 -5.69 -12.54 -14.22
C ALA A 23 -4.53 -12.08 -15.11
N ALA A 24 -4.08 -12.94 -16.00
CA ALA A 24 -2.96 -12.65 -16.89
C ALA A 24 -3.21 -11.46 -17.83
N ASP A 25 -4.47 -11.25 -18.22
CA ASP A 25 -4.88 -10.16 -19.10
C ASP A 25 -6.31 -9.76 -18.74
N ILE A 26 -6.46 -8.53 -18.28
CA ILE A 26 -7.76 -7.94 -17.94
C ILE A 26 -8.02 -6.77 -18.87
N GLN A 27 -9.09 -6.87 -19.65
CA GLN A 27 -9.49 -5.76 -20.51
C GLN A 27 -10.27 -4.74 -19.69
N PRO A 28 -9.80 -3.48 -19.61
CA PRO A 28 -10.52 -2.45 -18.89
C PRO A 28 -11.82 -2.06 -19.60
N ALA A 29 -12.84 -1.69 -18.83
CA ALA A 29 -14.04 -1.04 -19.38
C ALA A 29 -13.78 0.45 -19.68
N ASP A 30 -14.68 1.09 -20.43
CA ASP A 30 -14.49 2.47 -20.91
C ASP A 30 -14.27 3.50 -19.80
N ASN A 31 -14.88 3.29 -18.64
CA ASN A 31 -14.78 4.22 -17.50
C ASN A 31 -13.73 3.82 -16.45
N ASP A 32 -12.98 2.76 -16.71
CA ASP A 32 -11.97 2.30 -15.77
C ASP A 32 -10.75 3.22 -15.81
N LYS A 33 -10.21 3.50 -14.63
CA LYS A 33 -8.91 4.15 -14.50
C LYS A 33 -7.81 3.09 -14.58
N VAL A 34 -6.93 3.23 -15.55
CA VAL A 34 -5.85 2.26 -15.81
C VAL A 34 -4.52 2.83 -15.36
N TYR A 35 -3.78 2.06 -14.58
CA TYR A 35 -2.41 2.35 -14.21
C TYR A 35 -1.49 1.34 -14.88
N ASP A 36 -0.61 1.81 -15.75
CA ASP A 36 0.42 0.98 -16.36
C ASP A 36 1.55 0.74 -15.35
N CYS A 37 1.59 -0.47 -14.81
CA CYS A 37 2.60 -0.91 -13.85
C CYS A 37 3.63 -1.85 -14.48
N THR A 38 3.81 -1.79 -15.79
CA THR A 38 4.83 -2.60 -16.49
C THR A 38 6.21 -2.38 -15.86
N GLY A 39 6.89 -3.46 -15.53
CA GLY A 39 8.19 -3.43 -14.87
C GLY A 39 8.15 -3.22 -13.37
N LEU A 40 6.96 -3.03 -12.80
CA LEU A 40 6.77 -2.89 -11.35
C LEU A 40 6.29 -4.19 -10.72
N THR A 41 6.49 -4.33 -9.42
CA THR A 41 6.04 -5.49 -8.66
C THR A 41 4.96 -5.09 -7.68
N ILE A 42 3.82 -5.77 -7.74
CA ILE A 42 2.74 -5.64 -6.76
C ILE A 42 2.94 -6.68 -5.66
N MET A 43 2.87 -6.25 -4.42
CA MET A 43 2.97 -7.11 -3.25
C MET A 43 2.06 -6.59 -2.14
N SER A 44 1.88 -7.38 -1.10
CA SER A 44 1.19 -6.92 0.11
C SER A 44 1.89 -5.70 0.69
N GLY A 45 1.11 -4.76 1.22
CA GLY A 45 1.66 -3.60 1.92
C GLY A 45 2.51 -4.02 3.11
N LEU A 46 3.54 -3.24 3.41
CA LEU A 46 4.43 -3.51 4.52
C LEU A 46 3.74 -3.18 5.85
N VAL A 47 4.12 -3.90 6.90
CA VAL A 47 3.61 -3.71 8.26
C VAL A 47 4.77 -3.38 9.18
N ASP A 48 4.68 -2.25 9.90
CA ASP A 48 5.64 -1.90 10.96
C ASP A 48 4.96 -2.05 12.31
N LEU A 49 5.46 -2.99 13.11
CA LEU A 49 4.87 -3.34 14.40
C LEU A 49 5.38 -2.46 15.55
N HIS A 50 6.29 -1.53 15.30
CA HIS A 50 6.87 -0.70 16.33
C HIS A 50 7.34 0.64 15.77
N VAL A 51 6.50 1.66 15.86
CA VAL A 51 6.79 3.00 15.38
C VAL A 51 6.38 4.04 16.41
N HIS A 52 7.13 5.13 16.50
CA HIS A 52 6.81 6.27 17.35
C HIS A 52 6.39 7.46 16.50
N LEU A 53 5.10 7.77 16.49
CA LEU A 53 4.55 8.89 15.69
C LEU A 53 4.65 10.25 16.39
N ARG A 54 5.18 10.29 17.63
CA ARG A 54 5.53 11.50 18.40
C ARG A 54 4.36 12.37 18.85
N GLU A 55 3.16 12.07 18.48
CA GLU A 55 1.97 12.80 18.88
C GLU A 55 1.03 11.86 19.68
N PRO A 56 0.53 12.28 20.86
CA PRO A 56 0.76 13.56 21.52
C PRO A 56 2.12 13.66 22.23
N GLY A 57 2.53 14.88 22.54
CA GLY A 57 3.67 15.18 23.41
C GLY A 57 4.89 15.73 22.69
N PHE A 58 5.18 15.29 21.48
CA PHE A 58 6.33 15.72 20.70
C PHE A 58 5.95 16.13 19.26
N SER A 59 4.80 16.79 19.13
CA SER A 59 4.24 17.17 17.81
C SER A 59 5.14 18.09 17.01
N ALA A 60 6.09 18.79 17.65
CA ALA A 60 7.08 19.58 16.94
C ALA A 60 8.09 18.72 16.15
N LYS A 61 8.28 17.46 16.53
CA LYS A 61 9.11 16.52 15.80
C LYS A 61 8.36 15.87 14.64
N GLU A 62 7.14 15.45 14.91
CA GLU A 62 6.29 14.75 13.96
C GLU A 62 4.85 14.74 14.47
N THR A 63 3.89 14.80 13.56
CA THR A 63 2.48 14.56 13.85
C THR A 63 2.06 13.18 13.35
N ILE A 64 0.93 12.67 13.84
CA ILE A 64 0.35 11.43 13.31
C ILE A 64 0.15 11.54 11.80
N ALA A 65 -0.34 12.69 11.32
CA ALA A 65 -0.57 12.93 9.89
C ALA A 65 0.72 12.86 9.07
N THR A 66 1.80 13.50 9.52
CA THR A 66 3.07 13.50 8.80
C THR A 66 3.76 12.14 8.86
N GLY A 67 3.72 11.47 10.00
CA GLY A 67 4.32 10.15 10.17
C GLY A 67 3.62 9.07 9.35
N THR A 68 2.29 9.09 9.33
CA THR A 68 1.53 8.13 8.51
C THR A 68 1.67 8.40 7.01
N ALA A 69 1.77 9.66 6.61
CA ALA A 69 2.06 10.01 5.21
C ALA A 69 3.45 9.49 4.78
N ALA A 70 4.45 9.63 5.64
CA ALA A 70 5.79 9.07 5.38
C ALA A 70 5.76 7.55 5.27
N ALA A 71 5.03 6.87 6.16
CA ALA A 71 4.84 5.43 6.11
C ALA A 71 4.19 4.99 4.80
N ALA A 72 3.11 5.64 4.39
CA ALA A 72 2.43 5.34 3.13
C ALA A 72 3.36 5.53 1.92
N HIS A 73 4.16 6.59 1.92
CA HIS A 73 5.15 6.83 0.85
C HIS A 73 6.19 5.71 0.78
N GLY A 74 6.54 5.11 1.92
CA GLY A 74 7.47 3.98 2.00
C GLY A 74 6.83 2.61 1.70
N GLY A 75 5.53 2.56 1.40
CA GLY A 75 4.82 1.31 1.11
C GLY A 75 4.26 0.59 2.34
N PHE A 76 4.24 1.26 3.50
CA PHE A 76 3.62 0.71 4.71
C PHE A 76 2.12 0.99 4.71
N THR A 77 1.33 -0.05 4.84
CA THR A 77 -0.13 0.05 4.89
C THR A 77 -0.69 -0.09 6.31
N THR A 78 0.15 -0.52 7.23
CA THR A 78 -0.20 -0.68 8.65
C THR A 78 1.00 -0.32 9.50
N VAL A 79 0.78 0.48 10.53
CA VAL A 79 1.79 0.79 11.55
C VAL A 79 1.18 0.66 12.94
N CYS A 80 1.95 0.13 13.87
CA CYS A 80 1.56 0.02 15.28
C CYS A 80 2.30 1.08 16.08
N SER A 81 1.58 2.15 16.46
CA SER A 81 2.19 3.25 17.20
C SER A 81 2.43 2.89 18.65
N MET A 82 3.65 3.13 19.09
CA MET A 82 4.05 3.00 20.49
C MET A 82 3.95 4.35 21.19
N PRO A 83 3.73 4.37 22.53
CA PRO A 83 3.81 5.61 23.30
C PRO A 83 5.23 6.20 23.23
N ASN A 84 5.28 7.50 23.37
CA ASN A 84 6.56 8.22 23.42
C ASN A 84 7.43 7.80 24.59
#